data_9d6b7b8612affd9d856422119582b34c
#
_entry.id   9d6b7b8612affd9d856422119582b34c
#
_cell.length_a   1.000
_cell.length_b   1.000
_cell.length_c   1.000
_cell.angle_alpha   90.00
_cell.angle_beta   90.00
_cell.angle_gamma   90.00
#
_symmetry.space_group_name_H-M   'P 1'
#
loop_
_entity.id
_entity.type
_entity.pdbx_description
1 polymer ?
#
loop_
_entity_poly.entity_id
_entity_poly.type
_entity_poly.pdbx_seq_one_letter_code
_entity_poly.pdbx_strand_id
1 'polypeptide(L)'
;IRRQRQMCIRDRKQRTRLKIQLTSYVDQVFPELQYFFKSGLHQNSVYALLKEAPTPAVIASMHMTHLAHLLEVASHGHFGKEKARDLRVLAQKSVGVNDSSLSIQITHTIEQIELLDSQLFHTELEMANLVTCLHSVIMTIPGIGFINGGMILGEIGDIHRLSLIHI
;
A
#
# COMPACT_ATOMS: atom_id res chain seq x y z
N ILE A 1 7.40 -23.32 -1.07
CA ILE A 1 6.41 -22.64 -0.23
C ILE A 1 7.03 -21.99 1.01
N ARG A 2 7.88 -22.70 1.81
CA ARG A 2 8.47 -22.13 3.04
C ARG A 2 9.30 -20.86 2.79
N ARG A 3 10.11 -20.84 1.73
CA ARG A 3 10.91 -19.66 1.37
C ARG A 3 10.02 -18.51 0.92
N GLN A 4 9.05 -18.76 0.05
CA GLN A 4 8.09 -17.74 -0.41
C GLN A 4 7.29 -17.17 0.76
N ARG A 5 6.85 -18.03 1.71
CA ARG A 5 6.20 -17.59 2.94
C ARG A 5 7.07 -16.61 3.74
N GLN A 6 8.34 -16.96 3.96
CA GLN A 6 9.27 -16.09 4.70
C GLN A 6 9.48 -14.74 4.00
N MET A 7 9.60 -14.74 2.67
CA MET A 7 9.68 -13.51 1.86
C MET A 7 8.41 -12.67 2.05
N CYS A 8 7.22 -13.23 1.84
CA CYS A 8 5.95 -12.54 2.05
C CYS A 8 5.83 -11.89 3.43
N ILE A 9 6.19 -12.61 4.50
CA ILE A 9 6.12 -12.08 5.87
C ILE A 9 7.06 -10.89 6.04
N ARG A 10 8.30 -10.99 5.56
CA ARG A 10 9.29 -9.94 5.65
C ARG A 10 8.84 -8.70 4.89
N ASP A 11 8.41 -8.88 3.64
CA ASP A 11 8.07 -7.78 2.76
C ASP A 11 6.78 -7.07 3.20
N ARG A 12 5.79 -7.81 3.71
CA ARG A 12 4.59 -7.22 4.34
C ARG A 12 4.95 -6.39 5.58
N LYS A 13 5.86 -6.87 6.43
CA LYS A 13 6.35 -6.11 7.60
C LYS A 13 7.07 -4.84 7.17
N GLN A 14 7.94 -4.92 6.15
CA GLN A 14 8.65 -3.77 5.62
C GLN A 14 7.69 -2.74 5.03
N ARG A 15 6.72 -3.17 4.21
CA ARG A 15 5.68 -2.32 3.66
C ARG A 15 4.88 -1.59 4.76
N THR A 16 4.52 -2.29 5.84
CA THR A 16 3.82 -1.67 6.96
C THR A 16 4.66 -0.59 7.64
N ARG A 17 5.95 -0.83 7.82
CA ARG A 17 6.88 0.18 8.37
C ARG A 17 6.97 1.42 7.48
N LEU A 18 7.09 1.23 6.17
CA LEU A 18 7.14 2.34 5.21
C LEU A 18 5.82 3.13 5.19
N LYS A 19 4.66 2.47 5.31
CA LYS A 19 3.37 3.15 5.44
C LYS A 19 3.30 4.02 6.69
N ILE A 20 3.76 3.52 7.84
CA ILE A 20 3.83 4.30 9.10
C ILE A 20 4.77 5.50 8.92
N GLN A 21 5.93 5.28 8.30
CA GLN A 21 6.91 6.34 8.04
C GLN A 21 6.34 7.42 7.10
N LEU A 22 5.68 7.01 6.01
CA LEU A 22 4.99 7.93 5.10
C LEU A 22 3.94 8.77 5.83
N THR A 23 3.14 8.13 6.69
CA THR A 23 2.15 8.85 7.51
C THR A 23 2.82 9.92 8.36
N SER A 24 3.94 9.60 9.03
CA SER A 24 4.68 10.56 9.84
C SER A 24 5.27 11.73 9.02
N TYR A 25 5.69 11.49 7.78
CA TYR A 25 6.15 12.56 6.90
C TYR A 25 5.00 13.46 6.42
N VAL A 26 3.88 12.84 6.05
CA VAL A 26 2.68 13.59 5.63
C VAL A 26 2.12 14.42 6.79
N ASP A 27 2.17 13.91 8.03
CA ASP A 27 1.75 14.68 9.22
C ASP A 27 2.54 15.96 9.42
N GLN A 28 3.80 15.97 9.04
CA GLN A 28 4.65 17.15 9.14
C GLN A 28 4.43 18.13 7.99
N VAL A 29 4.22 17.62 6.77
CA VAL A 29 4.13 18.43 5.54
C VAL A 29 2.70 18.87 5.24
N PHE A 30 1.73 17.96 5.44
CA PHE A 30 0.32 18.20 5.11
C PHE A 30 -0.62 17.39 6.04
N PRO A 31 -0.71 17.75 7.33
CA PRO A 31 -1.48 16.99 8.32
C PRO A 31 -2.97 16.84 7.96
N GLU A 32 -3.56 17.84 7.32
CA GLU A 32 -4.98 17.83 6.97
C GLU A 32 -5.32 16.78 5.89
N LEU A 33 -4.33 16.32 5.12
CA LEU A 33 -4.54 15.33 4.05
C LEU A 33 -5.05 13.99 4.59
N GLN A 34 -4.67 13.61 5.79
CA GLN A 34 -5.10 12.34 6.41
C GLN A 34 -6.62 12.24 6.56
N TYR A 35 -7.27 13.35 6.86
CA TYR A 35 -8.71 13.41 7.10
C TYR A 35 -9.51 13.76 5.85
N PHE A 36 -8.84 14.24 4.81
CA PHE A 36 -9.49 14.68 3.58
C PHE A 36 -10.05 13.50 2.78
N PHE A 37 -9.34 12.39 2.73
CA PHE A 37 -9.77 11.18 2.04
C PHE A 37 -10.38 10.18 3.03
N LYS A 38 -11.67 9.87 2.87
CA LYS A 38 -12.39 8.91 3.73
C LYS A 38 -11.74 7.53 3.79
N SER A 39 -11.10 7.10 2.70
CA SER A 39 -10.39 5.81 2.60
C SER A 39 -8.97 5.86 3.19
N GLY A 40 -8.57 7.00 3.75
CA GLY A 40 -7.25 7.22 4.35
C GLY A 40 -6.16 7.59 3.35
N LEU A 41 -4.93 7.67 3.86
CA LEU A 41 -3.76 8.11 3.11
C LEU A 41 -3.24 7.06 2.11
N HIS A 42 -3.40 5.78 2.43
CA HIS A 42 -2.74 4.68 1.70
C HIS A 42 -3.58 4.16 0.55
N GLN A 43 -3.83 5.01 -0.45
CA GLN A 43 -4.54 4.68 -1.69
C GLN A 43 -3.80 5.25 -2.91
N ASN A 44 -4.00 4.63 -4.06
CA ASN A 44 -3.28 4.97 -5.29
C ASN A 44 -3.45 6.44 -5.71
N SER A 45 -4.64 7.00 -5.51
CA SER A 45 -4.92 8.41 -5.83
C SER A 45 -4.12 9.39 -4.98
N VAL A 46 -3.90 9.07 -3.70
CA VAL A 46 -3.07 9.89 -2.80
C VAL A 46 -1.59 9.71 -3.12
N TYR A 47 -1.16 8.50 -3.44
CA TYR A 47 0.22 8.25 -3.86
C TYR A 47 0.56 8.98 -5.16
N ALA A 48 -0.33 8.92 -6.17
CA ALA A 48 -0.15 9.67 -7.40
C ALA A 48 -0.07 11.19 -7.16
N LEU A 49 -0.95 11.72 -6.29
CA LEU A 49 -0.92 13.11 -5.89
C LEU A 49 0.40 13.50 -5.22
N LEU A 50 0.84 12.75 -4.21
CA LEU A 50 2.04 13.06 -3.43
C LEU A 50 3.34 12.87 -4.22
N LYS A 51 3.36 12.01 -5.22
CA LYS A 51 4.51 11.86 -6.13
C LYS A 51 4.70 13.09 -7.01
N GLU A 52 3.62 13.70 -7.47
CA GLU A 52 3.66 14.88 -8.32
C GLU A 52 3.68 16.18 -7.53
N ALA A 53 2.93 16.23 -6.43
CA ALA A 53 2.80 17.40 -5.57
C ALA A 53 2.94 17.01 -4.09
N PRO A 54 4.17 16.81 -3.59
CA PRO A 54 4.43 16.32 -2.24
C PRO A 54 4.15 17.35 -1.14
N THR A 55 3.98 18.64 -1.49
CA THR A 55 3.72 19.72 -0.52
C THR A 55 2.42 20.47 -0.80
N PRO A 56 1.78 21.04 0.24
CA PRO A 56 0.59 21.88 0.06
C PRO A 56 0.84 23.06 -0.88
N ALA A 57 2.01 23.67 -0.84
CA ALA A 57 2.37 24.80 -1.71
C ALA A 57 2.34 24.41 -3.20
N VAL A 58 2.86 23.24 -3.54
CA VAL A 58 2.82 22.73 -4.93
C VAL A 58 1.38 22.44 -5.35
N ILE A 59 0.58 21.78 -4.49
CA ILE A 59 -0.85 21.52 -4.77
C ILE A 59 -1.62 22.84 -4.98
N ALA A 60 -1.38 23.84 -4.14
CA ALA A 60 -2.05 25.13 -4.23
C ALA A 60 -1.69 25.88 -5.53
N SER A 61 -0.46 25.76 -6.03
CA SER A 61 0.02 26.39 -7.26
C SER A 61 -0.33 25.61 -8.54
N MET A 62 -0.64 24.32 -8.41
CA MET A 62 -0.95 23.46 -9.56
C MET A 62 -2.18 23.93 -10.32
N HIS A 63 -2.17 23.81 -11.65
CA HIS A 63 -3.32 24.17 -12.47
C HIS A 63 -4.52 23.28 -12.17
N MET A 64 -5.71 23.87 -12.01
CA MET A 64 -6.92 23.17 -11.55
C MET A 64 -7.33 22.00 -12.46
N THR A 65 -7.20 22.17 -13.78
CA THR A 65 -7.52 21.11 -14.74
C THR A 65 -6.55 19.93 -14.59
N HIS A 66 -5.28 20.20 -14.34
CA HIS A 66 -4.27 19.17 -14.14
C HIS A 66 -4.50 18.41 -12.82
N LEU A 67 -4.73 19.14 -11.73
CA LEU A 67 -5.05 18.52 -10.43
C LEU A 67 -6.32 17.66 -10.50
N ALA A 68 -7.36 18.15 -11.18
CA ALA A 68 -8.59 17.38 -11.36
C ALA A 68 -8.37 16.11 -12.20
N HIS A 69 -7.62 16.23 -13.30
CA HIS A 69 -7.29 15.10 -14.16
C HIS A 69 -6.42 14.06 -13.44
N LEU A 70 -5.43 14.51 -12.69
CA LEU A 70 -4.57 13.63 -11.87
C LEU A 70 -5.40 12.79 -10.88
N LEU A 71 -6.30 13.45 -10.14
CA LEU A 71 -7.17 12.77 -9.19
C LEU A 71 -8.18 11.85 -9.88
N GLU A 72 -8.76 12.26 -11.00
CA GLU A 72 -9.73 11.48 -11.77
C GLU A 72 -9.11 10.18 -12.30
N VAL A 73 -7.95 10.28 -12.94
CA VAL A 73 -7.23 9.11 -13.49
C VAL A 73 -6.80 8.17 -12.35
N ALA A 74 -6.17 8.70 -11.31
CA ALA A 74 -5.66 7.88 -10.21
C ALA A 74 -6.75 7.26 -9.33
N SER A 75 -7.97 7.80 -9.35
CA SER A 75 -9.13 7.26 -8.61
C SER A 75 -10.10 6.49 -9.48
N HIS A 76 -9.78 6.22 -10.75
CA HIS A 76 -10.69 5.60 -11.70
C HIS A 76 -12.05 6.31 -11.80
N GLY A 77 -12.03 7.65 -11.81
CA GLY A 77 -13.22 8.48 -11.93
C GLY A 77 -13.98 8.79 -10.63
N HIS A 78 -13.52 8.28 -9.47
CA HIS A 78 -14.19 8.55 -8.20
C HIS A 78 -14.00 9.99 -7.67
N PHE A 79 -12.89 10.63 -8.03
CA PHE A 79 -12.60 12.00 -7.60
C PHE A 79 -12.62 12.94 -8.80
N GLY A 80 -13.60 13.87 -8.81
CA GLY A 80 -13.77 14.84 -9.87
C GLY A 80 -13.27 16.25 -9.49
N LYS A 81 -13.68 17.24 -10.31
CA LYS A 81 -13.29 18.65 -10.17
C LYS A 81 -13.64 19.28 -8.82
N GLU A 82 -14.76 18.87 -8.20
CA GLU A 82 -15.14 19.36 -6.86
C GLU A 82 -14.13 18.97 -5.82
N LYS A 83 -13.75 17.68 -5.80
CA LYS A 83 -12.75 17.17 -4.87
C LYS A 83 -11.39 17.85 -5.05
N ALA A 84 -11.01 18.17 -6.30
CA ALA A 84 -9.79 18.92 -6.60
C ALA A 84 -9.84 20.37 -6.08
N ARG A 85 -11.01 21.04 -6.15
CA ARG A 85 -11.20 22.38 -5.58
C ARG A 85 -11.05 22.37 -4.06
N ASP A 86 -11.72 21.41 -3.40
CA ASP A 86 -11.67 21.27 -1.94
C ASP A 86 -10.25 21.02 -1.46
N LEU A 87 -9.53 20.11 -2.18
CA LEU A 87 -8.13 19.83 -1.88
C LEU A 87 -7.24 21.08 -2.02
N ARG A 88 -7.44 21.86 -3.08
CA ARG A 88 -6.68 23.10 -3.29
C ARG A 88 -6.94 24.13 -2.19
N VAL A 89 -8.20 24.30 -1.79
CA VAL A 89 -8.56 25.19 -0.67
C VAL A 89 -7.94 24.72 0.63
N LEU A 90 -7.94 23.40 0.87
CA LEU A 90 -7.30 22.81 2.03
C LEU A 90 -5.78 23.04 2.02
N ALA A 91 -5.15 22.85 0.87
CA ALA A 91 -3.71 23.07 0.69
C ALA A 91 -3.31 24.53 0.92
N GLN A 92 -4.14 25.50 0.50
CA GLN A 92 -3.90 26.94 0.73
C GLN A 92 -3.96 27.33 2.22
N LYS A 93 -4.67 26.56 3.04
CA LYS A 93 -4.87 26.81 4.48
C LYS A 93 -4.03 25.90 5.37
N SER A 94 -3.23 25.03 4.76
CA SER A 94 -2.44 24.05 5.51
C SER A 94 -1.42 24.72 6.42
N VAL A 95 -1.27 24.16 7.62
CA VAL A 95 -0.27 24.56 8.63
C VAL A 95 1.04 23.75 8.52
N GLY A 96 1.13 22.85 7.55
CA GLY A 96 2.28 21.98 7.36
C GLY A 96 3.56 22.72 6.97
N VAL A 97 4.69 22.05 7.20
CA VAL A 97 6.03 22.62 6.92
C VAL A 97 6.40 22.38 5.46
N ASN A 98 6.86 23.44 4.79
CA ASN A 98 7.42 23.34 3.44
C ASN A 98 8.91 22.98 3.52
N ASP A 99 9.22 21.67 3.49
CA ASP A 99 10.59 21.16 3.50
C ASP A 99 10.83 20.28 2.26
N SER A 100 11.84 20.68 1.47
CA SER A 100 12.25 19.95 0.28
C SER A 100 12.80 18.56 0.59
N SER A 101 13.45 18.39 1.73
CA SER A 101 13.98 17.09 2.15
C SER A 101 12.86 16.11 2.45
N LEU A 102 11.81 16.55 3.14
CA LEU A 102 10.61 15.74 3.40
C LEU A 102 9.87 15.40 2.12
N SER A 103 9.81 16.32 1.16
CA SER A 103 9.22 16.08 -0.16
C SER A 103 9.90 14.91 -0.88
N ILE A 104 11.22 14.89 -0.90
CA ILE A 104 12.01 13.81 -1.50
C ILE A 104 11.76 12.50 -0.75
N GLN A 105 11.74 12.54 0.58
CA GLN A 105 11.49 11.35 1.40
C GLN A 105 10.09 10.76 1.18
N ILE A 106 9.06 11.60 1.03
CA ILE A 106 7.69 11.18 0.69
C ILE A 106 7.70 10.44 -0.64
N THR A 107 8.27 11.03 -1.68
CA THR A 107 8.31 10.42 -3.02
C THR A 107 9.05 9.08 -3.00
N HIS A 108 10.26 9.03 -2.44
CA HIS A 108 11.04 7.80 -2.34
C HIS A 108 10.33 6.71 -1.50
N THR A 109 9.66 7.09 -0.42
CA THR A 109 8.93 6.13 0.43
C THR A 109 7.74 5.53 -0.33
N ILE A 110 7.04 6.33 -1.12
CA ILE A 110 5.94 5.85 -1.97
C ILE A 110 6.47 4.87 -3.03
N GLU A 111 7.57 5.21 -3.71
CA GLU A 111 8.20 4.33 -4.71
C GLU A 111 8.62 2.98 -4.09
N GLN A 112 9.16 3.00 -2.87
CA GLN A 112 9.51 1.77 -2.15
C GLN A 112 8.26 0.95 -1.78
N ILE A 113 7.15 1.58 -1.40
CA ILE A 113 5.89 0.89 -1.12
C ILE A 113 5.36 0.23 -2.40
N GLU A 114 5.33 0.96 -3.52
CA GLU A 114 4.88 0.44 -4.82
C GLU A 114 5.74 -0.73 -5.29
N LEU A 115 7.07 -0.64 -5.12
CA LEU A 115 8.00 -1.73 -5.44
C LEU A 115 7.70 -2.98 -4.59
N LEU A 116 7.50 -2.80 -3.27
CA LEU A 116 7.16 -3.91 -2.38
C LEU A 116 5.79 -4.51 -2.70
N ASP A 117 4.80 -3.70 -3.09
CA ASP A 117 3.49 -4.20 -3.52
C ASP A 117 3.61 -5.06 -4.78
N SER A 118 4.43 -4.66 -5.75
CA SER A 118 4.74 -5.46 -6.93
C SER A 118 5.44 -6.77 -6.59
N GLN A 119 6.47 -6.72 -5.73
CA GLN A 119 7.22 -7.92 -5.29
C GLN A 119 6.32 -8.89 -4.52
N LEU A 120 5.46 -8.37 -3.64
CA LEU A 120 4.47 -9.18 -2.93
C LEU A 120 3.50 -9.86 -3.87
N PHE A 121 2.98 -9.15 -4.87
CA PHE A 121 2.09 -9.71 -5.87
C PHE A 121 2.74 -10.90 -6.60
N HIS A 122 3.98 -10.76 -7.05
CA HIS A 122 4.71 -11.85 -7.71
C HIS A 122 4.94 -13.05 -6.79
N THR A 123 5.36 -12.80 -5.55
CA THR A 123 5.60 -13.88 -4.58
C THR A 123 4.30 -14.60 -4.20
N GLU A 124 3.20 -13.86 -4.08
CA GLU A 124 1.87 -14.43 -3.79
C GLU A 124 1.34 -15.26 -4.97
N LEU A 125 1.57 -14.82 -6.20
CA LEU A 125 1.23 -15.57 -7.41
C LEU A 125 2.01 -16.89 -7.49
N GLU A 126 3.32 -16.86 -7.25
CA GLU A 126 4.14 -18.08 -7.20
C GLU A 126 3.65 -19.03 -6.10
N MET A 127 3.33 -18.51 -4.92
CA MET A 127 2.80 -19.31 -3.82
C MET A 127 1.46 -19.94 -4.17
N ALA A 128 0.56 -19.20 -4.82
CA ALA A 128 -0.73 -19.72 -5.28
C ALA A 128 -0.54 -20.88 -6.28
N ASN A 129 0.37 -20.73 -7.25
CA ASN A 129 0.69 -21.78 -8.21
C ASN A 129 1.22 -23.05 -7.52
N LEU A 130 2.14 -22.90 -6.57
CA LEU A 130 2.68 -24.03 -5.81
C LEU A 130 1.60 -24.75 -4.98
N VAL A 131 0.71 -24.00 -4.33
CA VAL A 131 -0.41 -24.59 -3.55
C VAL A 131 -1.37 -25.35 -4.47
N THR A 132 -1.66 -24.81 -5.65
CA THR A 132 -2.49 -25.47 -6.65
C THR A 132 -1.87 -26.80 -7.09
N CYS A 133 -0.57 -26.84 -7.38
CA CYS A 133 0.13 -28.05 -7.76
C CYS A 133 0.16 -29.13 -6.67
N LEU A 134 0.08 -28.75 -5.40
CA LEU A 134 0.09 -29.69 -4.28
C LEU A 134 -1.25 -30.42 -4.08
N HIS A 135 -2.34 -29.95 -4.69
CA HIS A 135 -3.69 -30.52 -4.53
C HIS A 135 -4.08 -30.78 -3.06
N SER A 136 -3.66 -29.88 -2.17
CA SER A 136 -3.82 -30.04 -0.73
C SER A 136 -5.28 -29.90 -0.31
N VAL A 137 -5.75 -30.78 0.55
CA VAL A 137 -7.09 -30.75 1.15
C VAL A 137 -7.37 -29.48 1.98
N ILE A 138 -6.33 -28.75 2.38
CA ILE A 138 -6.49 -27.48 3.11
C ILE A 138 -7.33 -26.46 2.33
N MET A 139 -7.33 -26.57 1.00
CA MET A 139 -8.09 -25.68 0.13
C MET A 139 -9.60 -25.95 0.13
N THR A 140 -10.04 -27.06 0.70
CA THR A 140 -11.48 -27.38 0.85
C THR A 140 -12.10 -26.70 2.06
N ILE A 141 -11.27 -26.11 2.95
CA ILE A 141 -11.74 -25.44 4.17
C ILE A 141 -12.28 -24.06 3.78
N PRO A 142 -13.56 -23.74 4.09
CA PRO A 142 -14.15 -22.45 3.79
C PRO A 142 -13.35 -21.31 4.43
N GLY A 143 -13.07 -20.24 3.64
CA GLY A 143 -12.29 -19.08 4.10
C GLY A 143 -10.77 -19.21 3.98
N ILE A 144 -10.24 -20.38 3.61
CA ILE A 144 -8.82 -20.54 3.31
C ILE A 144 -8.59 -20.35 1.80
N GLY A 145 -8.09 -19.17 1.42
CA GLY A 145 -7.60 -18.90 0.06
C GLY A 145 -6.16 -19.38 -0.15
N PHE A 146 -5.68 -19.35 -1.40
CA PHE A 146 -4.35 -19.84 -1.78
C PHE A 146 -3.21 -19.25 -0.96
N ILE A 147 -3.28 -17.97 -0.61
CA ILE A 147 -2.24 -17.31 0.19
C ILE A 147 -2.22 -17.86 1.62
N ASN A 148 -3.38 -17.93 2.27
CA ASN A 148 -3.48 -18.45 3.63
C ASN A 148 -3.14 -19.95 3.67
N GLY A 149 -3.62 -20.73 2.71
CA GLY A 149 -3.25 -22.13 2.53
C GLY A 149 -1.75 -22.33 2.38
N GLY A 150 -1.11 -21.53 1.52
CA GLY A 150 0.33 -21.52 1.33
C GLY A 150 1.11 -21.12 2.59
N MET A 151 0.60 -20.16 3.35
CA MET A 151 1.20 -19.76 4.63
C MET A 151 1.16 -20.90 5.65
N ILE A 152 0.03 -21.62 5.78
CA ILE A 152 -0.15 -22.75 6.70
C ILE A 152 0.73 -23.93 6.25
N LEU A 153 0.66 -24.33 4.98
CA LEU A 153 1.47 -25.42 4.43
C LEU A 153 2.97 -25.15 4.55
N GLY A 154 3.37 -23.90 4.34
CA GLY A 154 4.77 -23.48 4.50
C GLY A 154 5.26 -23.53 5.95
N GLU A 155 4.37 -23.40 6.94
CA GLU A 155 4.68 -23.56 8.37
C GLU A 155 4.75 -25.02 8.78
N ILE A 156 3.73 -25.80 8.43
CA ILE A 156 3.66 -27.24 8.74
C ILE A 156 4.83 -27.99 8.07
N GLY A 157 5.13 -27.67 6.81
CA GLY A 157 6.13 -28.40 6.01
C GLY A 157 5.69 -29.83 5.74
N ASP A 158 6.52 -30.81 6.11
CA ASP A 158 6.16 -32.23 6.02
C ASP A 158 5.30 -32.64 7.22
N ILE A 159 4.06 -33.06 6.95
CA ILE A 159 3.10 -33.48 7.98
C ILE A 159 3.59 -34.68 8.79
N HIS A 160 4.44 -35.55 8.20
CA HIS A 160 5.01 -36.71 8.90
C HIS A 160 6.02 -36.29 9.98
N ARG A 161 6.46 -35.04 10.02
CA ARG A 161 7.28 -34.50 11.12
C ARG A 161 6.47 -34.16 12.35
N LEU A 162 5.15 -34.01 12.21
CA LEU A 162 4.26 -33.83 13.36
C LEU A 162 4.12 -35.19 14.00
N SER A 163 4.83 -35.36 15.10
CA SER A 163 4.84 -36.62 15.87
C SER A 163 3.43 -37.05 16.25
N LEU A 164 3.12 -38.31 16.03
CA LEU A 164 1.86 -38.97 16.40
C LEU A 164 1.61 -39.02 17.92
N ILE A 165 2.40 -38.32 18.74
CA ILE A 165 2.32 -38.35 20.21
C ILE A 165 1.01 -37.76 20.76
N HIS A 166 0.21 -37.10 19.89
CA HIS A 166 -1.01 -36.41 20.31
C HIS A 166 -2.27 -36.79 19.50
N ILE A 167 -2.29 -38.00 18.91
CA ILE A 167 -3.50 -38.57 18.35
C ILE A 167 -3.91 -39.79 19.20
#